data_722f4c114f61bd78c1f45ca8025a4849
#
_entry.id   722f4c114f61bd78c1f45ca8025a4849
#
_cell.length_a   1.000
_cell.length_b   1.000
_cell.length_c   1.000
_cell.angle_alpha   90.00
_cell.angle_beta   90.00
_cell.angle_gamma   90.00
#
_symmetry.space_group_name_H-M   'P 1'
#
loop_
_entity.id
_entity.type
_entity.pdbx_description
1 polymer ?
#
loop_
_entity_poly.entity_id
_entity_poly.type
_entity_poly.pdbx_seq_one_letter_code
_entity_poly.pdbx_strand_id
1 'polypeptide(L)'
;MKIGFLTILLFLVVQTAWGQFRVHSGMTVTVNCDKSEAPVVHTALELLQRDYRAVFSDSLHCEETRGNILVGTLEVNNAVEQSKADLSGLKGMREAFLLTVLPDGRLLIAGSDSHGTAYGIMELSRLIGVSPWKWWADATPMKRKSFELPSGYRNVQAPSVEYRGIFINDEDWGLMPWSSLHYEPWYKPGRIGPKTNERIFELLLRLRANTYWPAMHECTQPFFLTKGNREVAKKFGIYIGGSHCE
;
A
#
# COMPACT_ATOMS: atom_id res chain seq x y z
N MET A 1 -15.11 -74.90 -3.44
CA MET A 1 -15.39 -73.56 -3.95
C MET A 1 -15.08 -72.56 -2.87
N LYS A 2 -13.94 -71.83 -2.96
CA LYS A 2 -13.58 -70.75 -2.01
C LYS A 2 -13.87 -69.44 -2.70
N ILE A 3 -14.85 -68.69 -2.18
CA ILE A 3 -15.20 -67.36 -2.64
C ILE A 3 -14.31 -66.36 -1.89
N GLY A 4 -13.34 -65.76 -2.60
CA GLY A 4 -12.53 -64.72 -2.03
C GLY A 4 -13.27 -63.39 -2.04
N PHE A 5 -13.47 -62.80 -0.85
CA PHE A 5 -13.97 -61.43 -0.71
C PHE A 5 -12.83 -60.44 -1.05
N LEU A 6 -13.01 -59.69 -2.13
CA LEU A 6 -12.14 -58.61 -2.52
C LEU A 6 -12.62 -57.32 -1.83
N THR A 7 -11.95 -56.90 -0.77
CA THR A 7 -12.25 -55.66 -0.07
C THR A 7 -11.61 -54.51 -0.85
N ILE A 8 -12.39 -53.71 -1.58
CA ILE A 8 -11.95 -52.48 -2.22
C ILE A 8 -11.90 -51.38 -1.17
N LEU A 9 -10.70 -50.99 -0.77
CA LEU A 9 -10.46 -49.85 0.08
C LEU A 9 -10.57 -48.56 -0.74
N LEU A 10 -11.69 -47.85 -0.66
CA LEU A 10 -11.87 -46.54 -1.30
C LEU A 10 -11.11 -45.51 -0.46
N PHE A 11 -9.95 -45.09 -0.93
CA PHE A 11 -9.29 -43.91 -0.40
C PHE A 11 -10.02 -42.66 -0.87
N LEU A 12 -10.84 -42.07 0.01
CA LEU A 12 -11.38 -40.73 -0.14
C LEU A 12 -10.21 -39.74 0.01
N VAL A 13 -9.62 -39.34 -1.10
CA VAL A 13 -8.72 -38.17 -1.12
C VAL A 13 -9.59 -36.93 -0.95
N VAL A 14 -9.71 -36.46 0.27
CA VAL A 14 -10.29 -35.14 0.54
C VAL A 14 -9.33 -34.12 -0.04
N GLN A 15 -9.54 -33.75 -1.29
CA GLN A 15 -8.90 -32.58 -1.86
C GLN A 15 -9.48 -31.37 -1.10
N THR A 16 -8.73 -30.85 -0.13
CA THR A 16 -8.98 -29.51 0.40
C THR A 16 -8.75 -28.54 -0.75
N ALA A 17 -9.82 -28.12 -1.38
CA ALA A 17 -9.78 -27.06 -2.40
C ALA A 17 -9.37 -25.77 -1.67
N TRP A 18 -8.08 -25.47 -1.69
CA TRP A 18 -7.57 -24.20 -1.20
C TRP A 18 -8.07 -23.12 -2.15
N GLY A 19 -8.79 -22.14 -1.60
CA GLY A 19 -9.35 -21.04 -2.39
C GLY A 19 -8.24 -20.21 -3.01
N GLN A 20 -8.42 -19.82 -4.27
CA GLN A 20 -7.63 -18.77 -4.90
C GLN A 20 -8.27 -17.40 -4.63
N PHE A 21 -7.48 -16.35 -4.50
CA PHE A 21 -7.99 -14.99 -4.48
C PHE A 21 -8.25 -14.54 -5.92
N ARG A 22 -9.47 -14.11 -6.21
CA ARG A 22 -9.84 -13.63 -7.54
C ARG A 22 -10.74 -12.41 -7.47
N VAL A 23 -10.44 -11.42 -8.28
CA VAL A 23 -11.30 -10.27 -8.55
C VAL A 23 -11.50 -10.11 -10.06
N HIS A 24 -12.66 -9.65 -10.46
CA HIS A 24 -12.97 -9.38 -11.87
C HIS A 24 -13.88 -8.16 -12.01
N SER A 25 -13.91 -7.57 -13.19
CA SER A 25 -14.80 -6.45 -13.50
C SER A 25 -16.26 -6.83 -13.25
N GLY A 26 -17.01 -5.93 -12.64
CA GLY A 26 -18.40 -6.15 -12.19
C GLY A 26 -18.53 -6.86 -10.83
N MET A 27 -17.42 -7.22 -10.16
CA MET A 27 -17.47 -7.81 -8.83
C MET A 27 -17.38 -6.71 -7.76
N THR A 28 -18.27 -6.74 -6.78
CA THR A 28 -18.12 -5.91 -5.58
C THR A 28 -16.98 -6.48 -4.73
N VAL A 29 -15.89 -5.71 -4.59
CA VAL A 29 -14.74 -6.07 -3.77
C VAL A 29 -14.74 -5.22 -2.50
N THR A 30 -14.70 -5.88 -1.36
CA THR A 30 -14.67 -5.23 -0.05
C THR A 30 -13.34 -5.46 0.65
N VAL A 31 -12.86 -4.43 1.33
CA VAL A 31 -11.67 -4.46 2.20
C VAL A 31 -12.12 -4.34 3.64
N ASN A 32 -11.78 -5.31 4.45
CA ASN A 32 -11.91 -5.21 5.90
C ASN A 32 -10.67 -4.52 6.46
N CYS A 33 -10.86 -3.36 7.08
CA CYS A 33 -9.82 -2.59 7.73
C CYS A 33 -10.40 -1.90 8.97
N ASP A 34 -9.72 -2.01 10.10
CA ASP A 34 -10.14 -1.37 11.34
C ASP A 34 -9.95 0.15 11.28
N LYS A 35 -10.89 0.89 11.87
CA LYS A 35 -10.83 2.36 11.93
C LYS A 35 -9.69 2.88 12.82
N SER A 36 -9.19 2.08 13.75
CA SER A 36 -8.08 2.42 14.62
C SER A 36 -6.72 2.36 13.94
N GLU A 37 -6.66 1.87 12.70
CA GLU A 37 -5.42 1.85 11.93
C GLU A 37 -4.85 3.27 11.74
N ALA A 38 -3.53 3.36 11.63
CA ALA A 38 -2.85 4.64 11.50
C ALA A 38 -3.21 5.38 10.19
N PRO A 39 -3.10 6.72 10.15
CA PRO A 39 -3.45 7.51 8.96
C PRO A 39 -2.78 7.06 7.66
N VAL A 40 -1.54 6.57 7.71
CA VAL A 40 -0.82 6.07 6.53
C VAL A 40 -1.49 4.83 5.92
N VAL A 41 -2.09 3.96 6.74
CA VAL A 41 -2.84 2.78 6.26
C VAL A 41 -4.09 3.21 5.52
N HIS A 42 -4.87 4.13 6.09
CA HIS A 42 -6.06 4.69 5.42
C HIS A 42 -5.68 5.42 4.13
N THR A 43 -4.58 6.17 4.14
CA THR A 43 -4.05 6.84 2.94
C THR A 43 -3.69 5.83 1.85
N ALA A 44 -3.01 4.74 2.21
CA ALA A 44 -2.70 3.68 1.26
C ALA A 44 -3.95 3.01 0.68
N LEU A 45 -5.01 2.85 1.49
CA LEU A 45 -6.31 2.33 1.01
C LEU A 45 -7.00 3.32 0.05
N GLU A 46 -6.97 4.63 0.33
CA GLU A 46 -7.48 5.65 -0.61
C GLU A 46 -6.75 5.58 -1.96
N LEU A 47 -5.43 5.38 -1.93
CA LEU A 47 -4.62 5.18 -3.13
C LEU A 47 -5.03 3.90 -3.87
N LEU A 48 -5.16 2.79 -3.17
CA LEU A 48 -5.58 1.51 -3.74
C LEU A 48 -6.98 1.59 -4.36
N GLN A 49 -7.93 2.29 -3.74
CA GLN A 49 -9.26 2.52 -4.31
C GLN A 49 -9.21 3.27 -5.65
N ARG A 50 -8.38 4.32 -5.73
CA ARG A 50 -8.14 5.05 -6.99
C ARG A 50 -7.50 4.17 -8.05
N ASP A 51 -6.56 3.34 -7.66
CA ASP A 51 -5.84 2.43 -8.54
C ASP A 51 -6.73 1.30 -9.04
N TYR A 52 -7.51 0.71 -8.15
CA TYR A 52 -8.49 -0.32 -8.49
C TYR A 52 -9.49 0.19 -9.53
N ARG A 53 -10.04 1.40 -9.32
CA ARG A 53 -10.93 2.05 -10.30
C ARG A 53 -10.23 2.32 -11.64
N ALA A 54 -8.96 2.71 -11.61
CA ALA A 54 -8.17 2.95 -12.82
C ALA A 54 -7.96 1.66 -13.62
N VAL A 55 -7.79 0.50 -12.96
CA VAL A 55 -7.53 -0.80 -13.61
C VAL A 55 -8.80 -1.51 -14.03
N PHE A 56 -9.81 -1.62 -13.14
CA PHE A 56 -11.00 -2.46 -13.35
C PHE A 56 -12.25 -1.67 -13.73
N SER A 57 -12.24 -0.33 -13.64
CA SER A 57 -13.40 0.55 -13.79
C SER A 57 -14.49 0.37 -12.72
N ASP A 58 -14.20 -0.35 -11.65
CA ASP A 58 -15.08 -0.65 -10.54
C ASP A 58 -14.59 -0.03 -9.25
N SER A 59 -15.46 0.03 -8.24
CA SER A 59 -15.12 0.56 -6.92
C SER A 59 -14.70 -0.55 -5.97
N LEU A 60 -13.74 -0.24 -5.12
CA LEU A 60 -13.35 -1.03 -3.98
C LEU A 60 -13.92 -0.35 -2.72
N HIS A 61 -14.60 -1.11 -1.87
CA HIS A 61 -15.30 -0.58 -0.70
C HIS A 61 -14.59 -1.01 0.59
N CYS A 62 -14.46 -0.08 1.54
CA CYS A 62 -13.93 -0.41 2.87
C CYS A 62 -15.09 -0.71 3.84
N GLU A 63 -15.01 -1.80 4.58
CA GLU A 63 -15.97 -2.25 5.59
C GLU A 63 -15.22 -2.71 6.84
N GLU A 64 -15.87 -2.63 8.02
CA GLU A 64 -15.23 -2.99 9.29
C GLU A 64 -15.31 -4.47 9.63
N THR A 65 -16.28 -5.20 9.09
CA THR A 65 -16.62 -6.52 9.61
C THR A 65 -16.39 -7.66 8.64
N ARG A 66 -16.35 -7.41 7.35
CA ARG A 66 -16.23 -8.47 6.34
C ARG A 66 -15.60 -7.94 5.05
N GLY A 67 -14.75 -8.74 4.41
CA GLY A 67 -14.14 -8.32 3.15
C GLY A 67 -13.47 -9.47 2.41
N ASN A 68 -13.35 -9.30 1.10
CA ASN A 68 -12.55 -10.17 0.24
C ASN A 68 -11.05 -10.00 0.52
N ILE A 69 -10.69 -8.82 1.01
CA ILE A 69 -9.33 -8.44 1.40
C ILE A 69 -9.37 -8.06 2.88
N LEU A 70 -8.53 -8.70 3.68
CA LEU A 70 -8.32 -8.37 5.08
C LEU A 70 -7.02 -7.57 5.20
N VAL A 71 -7.10 -6.36 5.75
CA VAL A 71 -5.96 -5.45 5.93
C VAL A 71 -5.81 -5.12 7.40
N GLY A 72 -4.59 -5.20 7.90
CA GLY A 72 -4.34 -4.75 9.27
C GLY A 72 -2.89 -4.84 9.71
N THR A 73 -2.63 -4.12 10.79
CA THR A 73 -1.34 -4.10 11.50
C THR A 73 -1.38 -5.08 12.68
N LEU A 74 -0.28 -5.79 12.92
CA LEU A 74 -0.14 -6.64 14.10
C LEU A 74 -0.45 -5.85 15.37
N GLU A 75 -1.14 -6.49 16.32
CA GLU A 75 -1.53 -5.92 17.62
C GLU A 75 -2.52 -4.74 17.54
N VAL A 76 -2.91 -4.31 16.33
CA VAL A 76 -3.93 -3.27 16.13
C VAL A 76 -5.24 -3.89 15.68
N ASN A 77 -5.20 -4.74 14.64
CA ASN A 77 -6.39 -5.39 14.11
C ASN A 77 -6.42 -6.87 14.47
N ASN A 78 -7.23 -7.23 15.46
CA ASN A 78 -7.39 -8.61 15.92
C ASN A 78 -7.81 -9.61 14.81
N ALA A 79 -8.42 -9.13 13.73
CA ALA A 79 -8.80 -9.98 12.61
C ALA A 79 -7.56 -10.54 11.86
N VAL A 80 -6.40 -9.88 11.97
CA VAL A 80 -5.13 -10.37 11.41
C VAL A 80 -4.69 -11.64 12.15
N GLU A 81 -4.67 -11.60 13.48
CA GLU A 81 -4.31 -12.75 14.32
C GLU A 81 -5.33 -13.88 14.20
N GLN A 82 -6.62 -13.54 14.09
CA GLN A 82 -7.71 -14.51 13.91
C GLN A 82 -7.70 -15.16 12.52
N SER A 83 -6.98 -14.60 11.55
CA SER A 83 -6.84 -15.18 10.20
C SER A 83 -6.16 -16.55 10.18
N LYS A 84 -5.44 -16.89 11.26
CA LYS A 84 -4.62 -18.12 11.40
C LYS A 84 -3.49 -18.24 10.35
N ALA A 85 -3.16 -17.14 9.68
CA ALA A 85 -1.99 -17.10 8.80
C ALA A 85 -0.70 -17.23 9.62
N ASP A 86 0.35 -17.74 8.99
CA ASP A 86 1.68 -17.71 9.60
C ASP A 86 2.24 -16.27 9.54
N LEU A 87 2.24 -15.60 10.69
CA LEU A 87 2.70 -14.23 10.86
C LEU A 87 4.16 -14.14 11.37
N SER A 88 4.88 -15.27 11.44
CA SER A 88 6.24 -15.33 12.00
C SER A 88 7.21 -14.38 11.29
N GLY A 89 7.06 -14.19 9.99
CA GLY A 89 7.89 -13.28 9.19
C GLY A 89 7.68 -11.78 9.46
N LEU A 90 6.70 -11.42 10.30
CA LEU A 90 6.44 -10.02 10.69
C LEU A 90 6.93 -9.70 12.11
N LYS A 91 7.01 -10.71 12.97
CA LYS A 91 7.33 -10.51 14.39
C LYS A 91 8.74 -9.97 14.59
N GLY A 92 8.84 -8.85 15.31
CA GLY A 92 10.13 -8.20 15.57
C GLY A 92 10.77 -7.51 14.35
N MET A 93 10.09 -7.51 13.21
CA MET A 93 10.54 -6.80 12.01
C MET A 93 9.99 -5.38 11.99
N ARG A 94 10.71 -4.47 11.33
CA ARG A 94 10.24 -3.10 11.07
C ARG A 94 9.75 -2.99 9.64
N GLU A 95 8.63 -2.31 9.45
CA GLU A 95 8.07 -2.00 8.13
C GLU A 95 7.94 -3.21 7.20
N ALA A 96 7.80 -4.41 7.80
CA ALA A 96 7.59 -5.64 7.05
C ALA A 96 6.12 -5.82 6.72
N PHE A 97 5.85 -6.46 5.59
CA PHE A 97 4.50 -6.88 5.24
C PHE A 97 4.44 -8.33 4.78
N LEU A 98 3.26 -8.90 4.94
CA LEU A 98 2.84 -10.18 4.40
C LEU A 98 1.64 -9.96 3.49
N LEU A 99 1.73 -10.44 2.25
CA LEU A 99 0.60 -10.69 1.36
C LEU A 99 0.41 -12.19 1.23
N THR A 100 -0.77 -12.71 1.57
CA THR A 100 -1.03 -14.16 1.43
C THR A 100 -2.49 -14.43 1.15
N VAL A 101 -2.74 -15.48 0.35
CA VAL A 101 -4.08 -16.00 0.10
C VAL A 101 -4.43 -16.99 1.22
N LEU A 102 -5.52 -16.70 1.94
CA LEU A 102 -6.03 -17.54 3.01
C LEU A 102 -6.71 -18.81 2.44
N PRO A 103 -6.87 -19.88 3.24
CA PRO A 103 -7.54 -21.10 2.79
C PRO A 103 -8.97 -20.89 2.28
N ASP A 104 -9.66 -19.84 2.74
CA ASP A 104 -11.02 -19.49 2.32
C ASP A 104 -11.06 -18.60 1.06
N GLY A 105 -9.90 -18.34 0.44
CA GLY A 105 -9.77 -17.56 -0.79
C GLY A 105 -9.69 -16.03 -0.58
N ARG A 106 -9.76 -15.54 0.66
CA ARG A 106 -9.52 -14.12 0.94
C ARG A 106 -8.05 -13.77 0.83
N LEU A 107 -7.75 -12.52 0.51
CA LEU A 107 -6.39 -11.99 0.55
C LEU A 107 -6.15 -11.34 1.92
N LEU A 108 -5.08 -11.73 2.60
CA LEU A 108 -4.57 -11.05 3.78
C LEU A 108 -3.42 -10.12 3.39
N ILE A 109 -3.48 -8.88 3.85
CA ILE A 109 -2.42 -7.90 3.85
C ILE A 109 -2.14 -7.53 5.30
N ALA A 110 -1.04 -8.01 5.85
CA ALA A 110 -0.66 -7.76 7.23
C ALA A 110 0.69 -7.05 7.30
N GLY A 111 0.81 -6.06 8.18
CA GLY A 111 2.07 -5.36 8.44
C GLY A 111 2.57 -5.62 9.86
N SER A 112 3.89 -5.59 10.04
CA SER A 112 4.52 -5.59 11.38
C SER A 112 4.26 -4.27 12.13
N ASP A 113 4.03 -3.21 11.38
CA ASP A 113 3.66 -1.87 11.82
C ASP A 113 2.84 -1.17 10.72
N SER A 114 2.43 0.05 10.96
CA SER A 114 1.58 0.80 10.03
C SER A 114 2.21 1.07 8.66
N HIS A 115 3.54 1.27 8.61
CA HIS A 115 4.25 1.41 7.34
C HIS A 115 4.27 0.08 6.58
N GLY A 116 4.57 -1.03 7.26
CA GLY A 116 4.52 -2.36 6.66
C GLY A 116 3.14 -2.64 6.06
N THR A 117 2.06 -2.35 6.79
CA THR A 117 0.69 -2.50 6.28
C THR A 117 0.46 -1.65 5.03
N ALA A 118 0.86 -0.38 5.06
CA ALA A 118 0.72 0.52 3.92
C ALA A 118 1.54 0.04 2.70
N TYR A 119 2.75 -0.48 2.91
CA TYR A 119 3.56 -1.05 1.83
C TYR A 119 2.95 -2.33 1.25
N GLY A 120 2.33 -3.16 2.08
CA GLY A 120 1.57 -4.32 1.62
C GLY A 120 0.39 -3.93 0.73
N ILE A 121 -0.33 -2.86 1.07
CA ILE A 121 -1.41 -2.30 0.26
C ILE A 121 -0.85 -1.79 -1.09
N MET A 122 0.28 -1.08 -1.09
CA MET A 122 0.93 -0.60 -2.31
C MET A 122 1.49 -1.76 -3.15
N GLU A 123 1.90 -2.87 -2.53
CA GLU A 123 2.28 -4.07 -3.26
C GLU A 123 1.10 -4.66 -4.03
N LEU A 124 -0.11 -4.71 -3.45
CA LEU A 124 -1.31 -5.12 -4.19
C LEU A 124 -1.57 -4.18 -5.38
N SER A 125 -1.43 -2.85 -5.18
CA SER A 125 -1.52 -1.89 -6.28
C SER A 125 -0.53 -2.19 -7.42
N ARG A 126 0.71 -2.51 -7.08
CA ARG A 126 1.74 -2.90 -8.05
C ARG A 126 1.37 -4.20 -8.80
N LEU A 127 0.88 -5.21 -8.08
CA LEU A 127 0.50 -6.52 -8.64
C LEU A 127 -0.67 -6.40 -9.63
N ILE A 128 -1.64 -5.53 -9.35
CA ILE A 128 -2.72 -5.27 -10.31
C ILE A 128 -2.28 -4.44 -11.53
N GLY A 129 -1.02 -3.95 -11.54
CA GLY A 129 -0.38 -3.34 -12.70
C GLY A 129 -0.26 -1.82 -12.64
N VAL A 130 -0.31 -1.21 -11.46
CA VAL A 130 -0.10 0.22 -11.30
C VAL A 130 1.37 0.52 -11.05
N SER A 131 1.95 1.37 -11.88
CA SER A 131 3.33 1.86 -11.73
C SER A 131 3.43 2.82 -10.56
N PRO A 132 4.52 2.79 -9.77
CA PRO A 132 4.85 3.86 -8.83
C PRO A 132 4.90 5.23 -9.49
N TRP A 133 5.31 5.29 -10.75
CA TRP A 133 5.46 6.48 -11.56
C TRP A 133 4.18 6.94 -12.26
N LYS A 134 3.02 6.38 -11.86
CA LYS A 134 1.71 6.66 -12.45
C LYS A 134 1.46 8.15 -12.68
N TRP A 135 1.80 8.99 -11.71
CA TRP A 135 1.57 10.44 -11.82
C TRP A 135 2.77 11.18 -12.41
N TRP A 136 4.00 10.90 -11.93
CA TRP A 136 5.20 11.64 -12.33
C TRP A 136 5.67 11.35 -13.76
N ALA A 137 5.31 10.22 -14.33
CA ALA A 137 5.67 9.82 -15.69
C ALA A 137 4.44 9.49 -16.54
N ASP A 138 3.24 9.96 -16.16
CA ASP A 138 1.98 9.72 -16.88
C ASP A 138 1.74 8.24 -17.23
N ALA A 139 2.25 7.34 -16.36
CA ALA A 139 2.18 5.90 -16.57
C ALA A 139 0.76 5.36 -16.28
N THR A 140 -0.16 5.58 -17.22
CA THR A 140 -1.54 5.12 -17.11
C THR A 140 -1.61 3.60 -17.03
N PRO A 141 -2.25 3.01 -16.00
CA PRO A 141 -2.36 1.58 -15.89
C PRO A 141 -3.28 1.00 -16.99
N MET A 142 -2.92 -0.16 -17.50
CA MET A 142 -3.76 -0.88 -18.47
C MET A 142 -5.01 -1.42 -17.78
N LYS A 143 -6.15 -1.34 -18.48
CA LYS A 143 -7.39 -1.96 -18.04
C LYS A 143 -7.27 -3.48 -18.03
N ARG A 144 -7.81 -4.11 -16.98
CA ARG A 144 -7.87 -5.55 -16.81
C ARG A 144 -9.30 -6.02 -16.58
N LYS A 145 -9.62 -7.22 -17.08
CA LYS A 145 -10.90 -7.86 -16.81
C LYS A 145 -10.90 -8.65 -15.51
N SER A 146 -9.74 -9.17 -15.11
CA SER A 146 -9.57 -9.94 -13.89
C SER A 146 -8.14 -9.87 -13.37
N PHE A 147 -7.98 -10.22 -12.10
CA PHE A 147 -6.70 -10.44 -11.44
C PHE A 147 -6.88 -11.60 -10.46
N GLU A 148 -5.88 -12.47 -10.36
CA GLU A 148 -5.91 -13.61 -9.45
C GLU A 148 -4.54 -13.88 -8.84
N LEU A 149 -4.58 -14.42 -7.63
CA LEU A 149 -3.42 -14.98 -6.94
C LEU A 149 -3.73 -16.44 -6.62
N PRO A 150 -2.79 -17.36 -6.89
CA PRO A 150 -3.04 -18.78 -6.65
C PRO A 150 -3.22 -19.09 -5.17
N SER A 151 -3.84 -20.21 -4.87
CA SER A 151 -3.84 -20.76 -3.51
C SER A 151 -2.41 -20.96 -3.03
N GLY A 152 -2.16 -20.64 -1.74
CA GLY A 152 -0.83 -20.72 -1.17
C GLY A 152 0.10 -19.57 -1.58
N TYR A 153 -0.37 -18.59 -2.35
CA TYR A 153 0.41 -17.38 -2.60
C TYR A 153 0.84 -16.75 -1.27
N ARG A 154 2.15 -16.49 -1.16
CA ARG A 154 2.75 -15.86 0.02
C ARG A 154 3.91 -14.96 -0.42
N ASN A 155 3.88 -13.73 0.00
CA ASN A 155 4.93 -12.74 -0.24
C ASN A 155 5.20 -12.00 1.07
N VAL A 156 6.40 -12.19 1.63
CA VAL A 156 6.88 -11.50 2.83
C VAL A 156 8.06 -10.66 2.44
N GLN A 157 8.02 -9.38 2.79
CA GLN A 157 9.12 -8.47 2.53
C GLN A 157 9.34 -7.54 3.72
N ALA A 158 10.60 -7.22 3.98
CA ALA A 158 11.05 -6.26 4.97
C ALA A 158 12.20 -5.43 4.38
N PRO A 159 12.31 -4.15 4.73
CA PRO A 159 13.44 -3.35 4.31
C PRO A 159 14.72 -3.75 5.05
N SER A 160 15.85 -3.67 4.36
CA SER A 160 17.18 -3.90 4.94
C SER A 160 17.79 -2.63 5.55
N VAL A 161 17.22 -1.46 5.24
CA VAL A 161 17.68 -0.15 5.70
C VAL A 161 16.52 0.59 6.34
N GLU A 162 16.75 1.22 7.49
CA GLU A 162 15.72 1.89 8.28
C GLU A 162 15.14 3.13 7.57
N TYR A 163 16.01 4.02 7.11
CA TYR A 163 15.59 5.26 6.45
C TYR A 163 15.88 5.19 4.96
N ARG A 164 14.85 5.39 4.16
CA ARG A 164 14.87 5.29 2.69
C ARG A 164 14.10 6.47 2.12
N GLY A 165 14.72 7.25 1.30
CA GLY A 165 14.05 8.45 0.78
C GLY A 165 14.84 9.19 -0.27
N ILE A 166 14.42 10.41 -0.51
CA ILE A 166 15.06 11.33 -1.45
C ILE A 166 15.33 12.66 -0.78
N PHE A 167 16.36 13.31 -1.29
CA PHE A 167 16.64 14.72 -1.07
C PHE A 167 16.26 15.49 -2.33
N ILE A 168 15.49 16.56 -2.19
CA ILE A 168 15.18 17.47 -3.29
C ILE A 168 15.92 18.77 -3.03
N ASN A 169 16.94 19.01 -3.81
CA ASN A 169 17.66 20.26 -3.82
C ASN A 169 17.16 21.10 -5.00
N ASP A 170 16.17 21.94 -4.75
CA ASP A 170 15.55 22.77 -5.78
C ASP A 170 16.11 24.20 -5.74
N GLU A 171 16.86 24.55 -6.75
CA GLU A 171 17.62 25.79 -6.85
C GLU A 171 17.01 26.73 -7.89
N ASP A 172 15.78 27.20 -7.71
CA ASP A 172 15.08 28.22 -8.51
C ASP A 172 14.53 27.81 -9.88
N TRP A 173 14.84 26.66 -10.41
CA TRP A 173 14.59 26.32 -11.81
C TRP A 173 13.87 25.01 -12.08
N GLY A 174 13.51 24.27 -11.03
CA GLY A 174 12.88 22.97 -11.13
C GLY A 174 11.53 22.90 -10.46
N LEU A 175 11.46 22.10 -9.40
CA LEU A 175 10.21 21.75 -8.74
C LEU A 175 9.51 22.95 -8.09
N MET A 176 10.26 23.87 -7.49
CA MET A 176 9.68 25.01 -6.77
C MET A 176 8.91 25.95 -7.71
N PRO A 177 9.51 26.49 -8.83
CA PRO A 177 8.75 27.33 -9.73
C PRO A 177 7.60 26.58 -10.41
N TRP A 178 7.79 25.31 -10.78
CA TRP A 178 6.69 24.50 -11.31
C TRP A 178 5.54 24.35 -10.30
N SER A 179 5.85 24.02 -9.04
CA SER A 179 4.85 23.89 -7.98
C SER A 179 4.07 25.18 -7.78
N SER A 180 4.76 26.29 -7.57
CA SER A 180 4.13 27.58 -7.21
C SER A 180 3.52 28.34 -8.39
N LEU A 181 3.94 28.10 -9.62
CA LEU A 181 3.42 28.81 -10.79
C LEU A 181 2.41 28.00 -11.59
N HIS A 182 2.49 26.67 -11.60
CA HIS A 182 1.67 25.81 -12.44
C HIS A 182 0.79 24.85 -11.68
N TYR A 183 1.31 24.18 -10.65
CA TYR A 183 0.57 23.11 -9.97
C TYR A 183 -0.25 23.61 -8.78
N GLU A 184 0.29 24.55 -7.99
CA GLU A 184 -0.36 25.18 -6.85
C GLU A 184 -0.28 26.72 -6.93
N PRO A 185 -0.81 27.36 -7.99
CA PRO A 185 -0.62 28.79 -8.24
C PRO A 185 -1.29 29.70 -7.20
N TRP A 186 -2.17 29.15 -6.33
CA TRP A 186 -2.73 29.88 -5.18
C TRP A 186 -1.74 30.02 -4.02
N TYR A 187 -0.61 29.28 -4.02
CA TYR A 187 0.49 29.54 -3.11
C TYR A 187 1.38 30.66 -3.66
N LYS A 188 1.95 31.45 -2.74
CA LYS A 188 2.89 32.50 -3.14
C LYS A 188 4.13 31.87 -3.79
N PRO A 189 4.77 32.59 -4.73
CA PRO A 189 6.05 32.15 -5.29
C PRO A 189 7.07 31.76 -4.21
N GLY A 190 7.98 30.86 -4.55
CA GLY A 190 9.00 30.36 -3.62
C GLY A 190 8.53 29.27 -2.66
N ARG A 191 7.45 28.56 -2.96
CA ARG A 191 6.91 27.49 -2.09
C ARG A 191 6.68 26.19 -2.84
N ILE A 192 7.05 25.11 -2.21
CA ILE A 192 6.58 23.76 -2.56
C ILE A 192 5.43 23.43 -1.59
N GLY A 193 4.22 23.47 -2.09
CA GLY A 193 3.02 23.37 -1.29
C GLY A 193 2.59 21.92 -0.96
N PRO A 194 1.52 21.77 -0.18
CA PRO A 194 1.07 20.46 0.31
C PRO A 194 0.60 19.52 -0.80
N LYS A 195 0.02 20.02 -1.90
CA LYS A 195 -0.36 19.14 -3.02
C LYS A 195 0.84 18.58 -3.77
N THR A 196 1.89 19.39 -3.93
CA THR A 196 3.14 18.91 -4.52
C THR A 196 3.78 17.85 -3.62
N ASN A 197 3.86 18.12 -2.32
CA ASN A 197 4.37 17.17 -1.34
C ASN A 197 3.51 15.90 -1.28
N GLU A 198 2.19 15.99 -1.40
CA GLU A 198 1.30 14.82 -1.49
C GLU A 198 1.71 13.90 -2.66
N ARG A 199 2.06 14.46 -3.83
CA ARG A 199 2.52 13.67 -4.98
C ARG A 199 3.90 13.05 -4.77
N ILE A 200 4.80 13.78 -4.11
CA ILE A 200 6.11 13.23 -3.72
C ILE A 200 5.93 12.08 -2.73
N PHE A 201 5.10 12.27 -1.70
CA PHE A 201 4.89 11.26 -0.67
C PHE A 201 4.10 10.04 -1.19
N GLU A 202 3.17 10.22 -2.12
CA GLU A 202 2.55 9.12 -2.86
C GLU A 202 3.62 8.27 -3.58
N LEU A 203 4.56 8.89 -4.29
CA LEU A 203 5.66 8.18 -4.95
C LEU A 203 6.54 7.44 -3.95
N LEU A 204 6.93 8.10 -2.85
CA LEU A 204 7.74 7.49 -1.80
C LEU A 204 7.04 6.27 -1.19
N LEU A 205 5.76 6.40 -0.85
CA LEU A 205 4.99 5.30 -0.28
C LEU A 205 4.90 4.10 -1.25
N ARG A 206 4.67 4.35 -2.54
CA ARG A 206 4.65 3.32 -3.59
C ARG A 206 6.01 2.63 -3.77
N LEU A 207 7.10 3.35 -3.55
CA LEU A 207 8.48 2.85 -3.60
C LEU A 207 8.96 2.29 -2.25
N ARG A 208 8.09 2.27 -1.22
CA ARG A 208 8.41 1.81 0.14
C ARG A 208 9.52 2.63 0.80
N ALA A 209 9.55 3.91 0.49
CA ALA A 209 10.39 4.89 1.15
C ALA A 209 9.60 5.59 2.27
N ASN A 210 10.32 6.09 3.27
CA ASN A 210 9.74 6.68 4.47
C ASN A 210 10.34 8.04 4.83
N THR A 211 11.34 8.52 4.09
CA THR A 211 12.10 9.72 4.43
C THR A 211 12.14 10.71 3.28
N TYR A 212 12.03 11.97 3.60
CA TYR A 212 12.11 13.07 2.66
C TYR A 212 12.95 14.22 3.23
N TRP A 213 13.91 14.69 2.46
CA TRP A 213 14.62 15.93 2.71
C TRP A 213 14.11 16.98 1.74
N PRO A 214 13.36 17.98 2.23
CA PRO A 214 12.82 19.03 1.38
C PRO A 214 13.89 19.96 0.88
N ALA A 215 13.56 20.71 -0.19
CA ALA A 215 14.36 21.80 -0.68
C ALA A 215 14.56 22.87 0.41
N MET A 216 15.78 23.33 0.55
CA MET A 216 16.20 24.26 1.61
C MET A 216 17.01 25.44 1.07
N HIS A 217 16.95 25.70 -0.22
CA HIS A 217 17.60 26.86 -0.82
C HIS A 217 16.86 28.14 -0.41
N GLU A 218 17.57 29.28 -0.30
CA GLU A 218 16.99 30.56 0.16
C GLU A 218 15.77 31.02 -0.64
N CYS A 219 15.66 30.63 -1.91
CA CYS A 219 14.50 30.94 -2.74
C CYS A 219 13.26 30.13 -2.40
N THR A 220 13.41 29.02 -1.69
CA THR A 220 12.32 28.12 -1.31
C THR A 220 11.99 28.29 0.16
N GLN A 221 10.74 28.65 0.45
CA GLN A 221 10.30 28.72 1.84
C GLN A 221 10.46 27.35 2.53
N PRO A 222 11.00 27.31 3.77
CA PRO A 222 11.17 26.09 4.53
C PRO A 222 9.90 25.25 4.61
N PHE A 223 10.06 23.94 4.53
CA PHE A 223 8.97 22.96 4.54
C PHE A 223 8.01 23.17 5.72
N PHE A 224 8.55 23.36 6.92
CA PHE A 224 7.78 23.49 8.15
C PHE A 224 7.04 24.82 8.28
N LEU A 225 7.45 25.85 7.54
CA LEU A 225 6.78 27.15 7.51
C LEU A 225 5.68 27.22 6.45
N THR A 226 5.62 26.25 5.55
CA THR A 226 4.55 26.17 4.54
C THR A 226 3.35 25.42 5.11
N LYS A 227 2.24 26.16 5.28
CA LYS A 227 0.99 25.61 5.85
C LYS A 227 0.52 24.38 5.07
N GLY A 228 0.18 23.31 5.76
CA GLY A 228 -0.34 22.06 5.19
C GLY A 228 0.73 20.99 4.91
N ASN A 229 2.02 21.35 4.82
CA ASN A 229 3.08 20.37 4.55
C ASN A 229 3.24 19.34 5.67
N ARG A 230 3.17 19.79 6.92
CA ARG A 230 3.29 18.91 8.11
C ARG A 230 2.13 17.90 8.18
N GLU A 231 0.94 18.36 7.88
CA GLU A 231 -0.27 17.54 7.87
C GLU A 231 -0.18 16.44 6.80
N VAL A 232 0.32 16.79 5.62
CA VAL A 232 0.53 15.82 4.53
C VAL A 232 1.63 14.82 4.92
N ALA A 233 2.75 15.27 5.49
CA ALA A 233 3.80 14.36 5.98
C ALA A 233 3.25 13.37 7.01
N LYS A 234 2.45 13.84 7.97
CA LYS A 234 1.78 12.99 8.96
C LYS A 234 0.81 12.00 8.32
N LYS A 235 0.01 12.45 7.33
CA LYS A 235 -0.95 11.62 6.61
C LYS A 235 -0.26 10.45 5.90
N PHE A 236 0.91 10.68 5.31
CA PHE A 236 1.69 9.66 4.57
C PHE A 236 2.72 8.93 5.42
N GLY A 237 2.88 9.29 6.71
CA GLY A 237 3.87 8.68 7.59
C GLY A 237 5.32 8.97 7.18
N ILE A 238 5.59 10.11 6.54
CA ILE A 238 6.94 10.45 6.05
C ILE A 238 7.73 11.18 7.12
N TYR A 239 8.94 10.68 7.39
CA TYR A 239 9.94 11.36 8.22
C TYR A 239 10.58 12.49 7.42
N ILE A 240 10.52 13.68 7.97
CA ILE A 240 11.11 14.86 7.34
C ILE A 240 12.47 15.10 7.94
N GLY A 241 13.50 15.03 7.11
CA GLY A 241 14.85 15.47 7.43
C GLY A 241 15.01 16.95 7.17
N GLY A 242 16.11 17.51 7.65
CA GLY A 242 16.48 18.89 7.40
C GLY A 242 18.00 19.04 7.49
N SER A 243 18.52 20.04 6.80
CA SER A 243 19.91 20.46 6.90
C SER A 243 20.03 21.94 6.55
N HIS A 244 21.18 22.54 6.80
CA HIS A 244 21.47 23.96 6.55
C HIS A 244 20.52 24.94 7.26
N CYS A 245 19.58 25.52 6.52
CA CYS A 245 18.80 26.70 6.94
C CYS A 245 17.42 26.38 7.52
N GLU A 246 17.08 25.13 7.73
CA GLU A 246 15.79 24.75 8.34
C GLU A 246 15.86 24.64 9.85
#